data_62e6a3fe18c0e9550e0988e40adf329e
#
_entry.id   62e6a3fe18c0e9550e0988e40adf329e
#
_cell.length_a   1.000
_cell.length_b   1.000
_cell.length_c   1.000
_cell.angle_alpha   90.00
_cell.angle_beta   90.00
_cell.angle_gamma   90.00
#
_symmetry.space_group_name_H-M   'P 1'
#
loop_
_entity.id
_entity.type
_entity.pdbx_description
1 polymer ?
#
loop_
_entity_poly.entity_id
_entity_poly.type
_entity_poly.pdbx_seq_one_letter_code
_entity_poly.pdbx_strand_id
1 'polypeptide(L)'
;MKLNCILQDKDYCIVDDSKSNELKKIAMDMKDTFDTETYRKFMAEMYECFDIPYLNKQFDDRILVFLKMLEQCSCEEHSIEEYAGKLCISASRLSHLFSEQVGITLKKYLTLHQLERAFQDLLAGKRITEAALNAGFDSPSHFASTVKRMMGLPARSTVKDSEFLKVY
;
A
#
# COMPACT_ATOMS: atom_id res chain seq x y z
N MET A 1 -15.45 -3.01 -5.59
CA MET A 1 -14.48 -3.46 -4.60
C MET A 1 -15.21 -4.01 -3.39
N LYS A 2 -14.83 -5.17 -2.86
CA LYS A 2 -15.66 -5.99 -1.95
C LYS A 2 -15.63 -5.61 -0.48
N LEU A 3 -14.86 -4.61 -0.06
CA LEU A 3 -14.99 -4.02 1.27
C LEU A 3 -16.38 -3.43 1.53
N ASN A 4 -17.05 -2.92 0.49
CA ASN A 4 -18.43 -2.43 0.63
C ASN A 4 -19.44 -3.53 0.99
N CYS A 5 -19.18 -4.79 0.61
CA CYS A 5 -20.06 -5.90 1.03
C CYS A 5 -19.96 -6.18 2.52
N ILE A 6 -18.78 -6.00 3.12
CA ILE A 6 -18.55 -6.20 4.55
C ILE A 6 -19.06 -4.99 5.34
N LEU A 7 -18.80 -3.80 4.82
CA LEU A 7 -19.16 -2.55 5.48
C LEU A 7 -20.63 -2.16 5.32
N GLN A 8 -21.38 -2.81 4.37
CA GLN A 8 -22.81 -2.52 4.11
C GLN A 8 -23.08 -1.02 3.97
N ASP A 9 -22.27 -0.32 3.18
CA ASP A 9 -22.28 1.14 2.97
C ASP A 9 -21.99 1.99 4.23
N LYS A 10 -21.40 1.39 5.26
CA LYS A 10 -20.86 2.11 6.44
C LYS A 10 -19.36 2.29 6.31
N ASP A 11 -18.82 3.29 6.98
CA ASP A 11 -17.37 3.56 7.01
C ASP A 11 -16.61 2.55 7.88
N TYR A 12 -17.31 1.75 8.69
CA TYR A 12 -16.74 0.74 9.58
C TYR A 12 -17.73 -0.41 9.83
N CYS A 13 -17.19 -1.56 10.25
CA CYS A 13 -17.97 -2.66 10.79
C CYS A 13 -17.45 -3.04 12.19
N ILE A 14 -18.34 -3.54 13.02
CA ILE A 14 -17.98 -4.12 14.33
C ILE A 14 -17.69 -5.60 14.09
N VAL A 15 -16.50 -6.02 14.48
CA VAL A 15 -16.07 -7.42 14.43
C VAL A 15 -16.49 -8.09 15.74
N ASP A 16 -17.08 -9.27 15.66
CA ASP A 16 -17.42 -10.04 16.84
C ASP A 16 -16.18 -10.44 17.66
N ASP A 17 -16.38 -10.68 18.96
CA ASP A 17 -15.29 -10.95 19.90
C ASP A 17 -14.48 -12.21 19.54
N SER A 18 -15.14 -13.22 18.97
CA SER A 18 -14.46 -14.46 18.56
C SER A 18 -13.46 -14.20 17.44
N LYS A 19 -13.91 -13.58 16.35
CA LYS A 19 -13.07 -13.18 15.22
C LYS A 19 -12.00 -12.19 15.63
N SER A 20 -12.35 -11.23 16.50
CA SER A 20 -11.39 -10.26 17.03
C SER A 20 -10.25 -10.94 17.81
N ASN A 21 -10.58 -11.91 18.66
CA ASN A 21 -9.57 -12.64 19.44
C ASN A 21 -8.70 -13.54 18.58
N GLU A 22 -9.26 -14.18 17.56
CA GLU A 22 -8.52 -14.97 16.59
C GLU A 22 -7.50 -14.11 15.82
N LEU A 23 -7.94 -12.99 15.25
CA LEU A 23 -7.06 -12.06 14.56
C LEU A 23 -5.97 -11.48 15.46
N LYS A 24 -6.30 -11.16 16.73
CA LYS A 24 -5.31 -10.69 17.71
C LYS A 24 -4.25 -11.75 18.00
N LYS A 25 -4.65 -13.02 18.13
CA LYS A 25 -3.72 -14.14 18.36
C LYS A 25 -2.74 -14.25 17.19
N ILE A 26 -3.25 -14.29 15.97
CA ILE A 26 -2.43 -14.39 14.77
C ILE A 26 -1.49 -13.18 14.64
N ALA A 27 -1.98 -11.97 14.93
CA ALA A 27 -1.16 -10.77 14.91
C ALA A 27 -0.06 -10.79 15.99
N MET A 28 -0.32 -11.40 17.16
CA MET A 28 0.70 -11.60 18.19
C MET A 28 1.75 -12.62 17.77
N ASP A 29 1.34 -13.72 17.16
CA ASP A 29 2.26 -14.73 16.64
C ASP A 29 3.17 -14.14 15.54
N MET A 30 2.64 -13.23 14.72
CA MET A 30 3.40 -12.48 13.73
C MET A 30 4.44 -11.53 14.32
N LYS A 31 4.19 -10.97 15.49
CA LYS A 31 5.10 -10.02 16.14
C LYS A 31 6.48 -10.61 16.39
N ASP A 32 6.53 -11.88 16.73
CA ASP A 32 7.76 -12.57 17.11
C ASP A 32 8.48 -13.22 15.91
N THR A 33 7.77 -13.46 14.81
CA THR A 33 8.28 -14.16 13.61
C THR A 33 7.75 -13.53 12.32
N PHE A 34 8.02 -12.24 12.12
CA PHE A 34 7.55 -11.54 10.94
C PHE A 34 8.41 -11.90 9.71
N ASP A 35 7.87 -12.79 8.88
CA ASP A 35 8.40 -13.12 7.56
C ASP A 35 7.28 -13.08 6.50
N THR A 36 7.66 -13.21 5.24
CA THR A 36 6.70 -13.16 4.12
C THR A 36 5.66 -14.28 4.18
N GLU A 37 6.02 -15.46 4.69
CA GLU A 37 5.12 -16.61 4.78
C GLU A 37 4.10 -16.42 5.89
N THR A 38 4.54 -15.98 7.06
CA THR A 38 3.68 -15.62 8.20
C THR A 38 2.70 -14.51 7.84
N TYR A 39 3.17 -13.48 7.09
CA TYR A 39 2.30 -12.43 6.59
C TYR A 39 1.24 -12.96 5.59
N ARG A 40 1.63 -13.83 4.66
CA ARG A 40 0.67 -14.45 3.72
C ARG A 40 -0.38 -15.28 4.45
N LYS A 41 0.04 -16.03 5.46
CA LYS A 41 -0.86 -16.81 6.31
C LYS A 41 -1.84 -15.91 7.05
N PHE A 42 -1.36 -14.84 7.68
CA PHE A 42 -2.21 -13.84 8.33
C PHE A 42 -3.24 -13.24 7.38
N MET A 43 -2.82 -12.85 6.18
CA MET A 43 -3.72 -12.31 5.17
C MET A 43 -4.77 -13.33 4.73
N ALA A 44 -4.38 -14.60 4.53
CA ALA A 44 -5.31 -15.65 4.14
C ALA A 44 -6.38 -15.88 5.23
N GLU A 45 -6.00 -15.98 6.49
CA GLU A 45 -6.90 -16.16 7.62
C GLU A 45 -7.79 -14.91 7.84
N MET A 46 -7.24 -13.72 7.63
CA MET A 46 -8.03 -12.48 7.64
C MET A 46 -9.10 -12.49 6.52
N TYR A 47 -8.77 -12.91 5.31
CA TYR A 47 -9.74 -13.03 4.22
C TYR A 47 -10.83 -14.07 4.54
N GLU A 48 -10.46 -15.19 5.13
CA GLU A 48 -11.40 -16.24 5.54
C GLU A 48 -12.31 -15.76 6.68
N CYS A 49 -11.73 -15.12 7.70
CA CYS A 49 -12.45 -14.58 8.86
C CYS A 49 -13.55 -13.58 8.46
N PHE A 50 -13.34 -12.82 7.41
CA PHE A 50 -14.30 -11.84 6.90
C PHE A 50 -15.12 -12.31 5.69
N ASP A 51 -15.07 -13.60 5.35
CA ASP A 51 -15.70 -14.13 4.13
C ASP A 51 -15.35 -13.31 2.87
N ILE A 52 -14.15 -12.74 2.84
CA ILE A 52 -13.65 -12.03 1.67
C ILE A 52 -13.17 -13.09 0.69
N PRO A 53 -13.87 -13.34 -0.42
CA PRO A 53 -13.40 -14.34 -1.36
C PRO A 53 -12.03 -13.92 -1.87
N TYR A 54 -11.05 -14.79 -1.65
CA TYR A 54 -9.73 -14.66 -2.25
C TYR A 54 -9.92 -14.62 -3.76
N LEU A 55 -9.87 -13.42 -4.30
CA LEU A 55 -10.02 -13.26 -5.72
C LEU A 55 -8.73 -13.74 -6.37
N ASN A 56 -8.81 -14.94 -6.93
CA ASN A 56 -7.91 -15.33 -8.02
C ASN A 56 -8.27 -14.49 -9.26
N LYS A 57 -8.17 -13.16 -9.11
CA LYS A 57 -8.45 -12.21 -10.16
C LYS A 57 -7.26 -12.28 -11.11
N GLN A 58 -7.45 -12.87 -12.28
CA GLN A 58 -6.47 -12.74 -13.34
C GLN A 58 -6.39 -11.25 -13.72
N PHE A 59 -5.29 -10.64 -13.37
CA PHE A 59 -4.97 -9.30 -13.83
C PHE A 59 -4.56 -9.37 -15.31
N ASP A 60 -4.88 -8.33 -16.05
CA ASP A 60 -4.31 -8.13 -17.39
C ASP A 60 -2.77 -8.13 -17.29
N ASP A 61 -2.12 -8.84 -18.19
CA ASP A 61 -0.65 -9.00 -18.17
C ASP A 61 0.08 -7.64 -18.14
N ARG A 62 -0.50 -6.62 -18.78
CA ARG A 62 0.04 -5.26 -18.78
C ARG A 62 0.05 -4.65 -17.37
N ILE A 63 -0.94 -4.96 -16.53
CA ILE A 63 -0.96 -4.50 -15.14
C ILE A 63 0.10 -5.24 -14.32
N LEU A 64 0.27 -6.55 -14.52
CA LEU A 64 1.33 -7.32 -13.86
C LEU A 64 2.73 -6.81 -14.25
N VAL A 65 2.94 -6.55 -15.53
CA VAL A 65 4.20 -5.97 -16.02
C VAL A 65 4.43 -4.57 -15.46
N PHE A 66 3.39 -3.73 -15.41
CA PHE A 66 3.47 -2.40 -14.81
C PHE A 66 3.87 -2.45 -13.32
N LEU A 67 3.23 -3.31 -12.52
CA LEU A 67 3.55 -3.48 -11.10
C LEU A 67 5.01 -3.92 -10.91
N LYS A 68 5.45 -4.88 -11.73
CA LYS A 68 6.84 -5.34 -11.71
C LYS A 68 7.85 -4.25 -12.11
N MET A 69 7.49 -3.41 -13.10
CA MET A 69 8.32 -2.25 -13.46
C MET A 69 8.45 -1.26 -12.30
N LEU A 70 7.37 -1.03 -11.55
CA LEU A 70 7.35 -0.16 -10.38
C LEU A 70 8.24 -0.71 -9.24
N GLU A 71 8.14 -1.98 -8.93
CA GLU A 71 8.97 -2.63 -7.90
C GLU A 71 10.47 -2.54 -8.22
N GLN A 72 10.83 -2.60 -9.50
CA GLN A 72 12.22 -2.55 -9.95
C GLN A 72 12.73 -1.13 -10.21
N CYS A 73 11.84 -0.12 -10.13
CA CYS A 73 12.20 1.24 -10.45
C CYS A 73 12.87 1.94 -9.27
N SER A 74 14.10 2.40 -9.47
CA SER A 74 14.82 3.31 -8.58
C SER A 74 14.60 4.79 -8.94
N CYS A 75 13.69 5.09 -9.90
CA CYS A 75 13.47 6.44 -10.42
C CYS A 75 12.85 7.36 -9.38
N GLU A 76 13.29 8.62 -9.35
CA GLU A 76 12.71 9.67 -8.50
C GLU A 76 11.33 10.12 -9.01
N GLU A 77 11.09 10.05 -10.32
CA GLU A 77 9.82 10.42 -10.96
C GLU A 77 9.17 9.23 -11.66
N HIS A 78 7.88 9.08 -11.45
CA HIS A 78 7.05 8.07 -12.11
C HIS A 78 6.08 8.74 -13.09
N SER A 79 6.49 8.85 -14.35
CA SER A 79 5.60 9.34 -15.41
C SER A 79 4.65 8.22 -15.88
N ILE A 80 3.36 8.46 -15.78
CA ILE A 80 2.32 7.53 -16.29
C ILE A 80 2.49 7.35 -17.80
N GLU A 81 2.86 8.41 -18.51
CA GLU A 81 3.09 8.44 -19.95
C GLU A 81 4.23 7.51 -20.35
N GLU A 82 5.31 7.52 -19.58
CA GLU A 82 6.48 6.65 -19.83
C GLU A 82 6.13 5.18 -19.64
N TYR A 83 5.44 4.83 -18.54
CA TYR A 83 4.99 3.46 -18.31
C TYR A 83 3.99 2.99 -19.37
N ALA A 84 3.05 3.85 -19.74
CA ALA A 84 2.08 3.56 -20.80
C ALA A 84 2.76 3.31 -22.14
N GLY A 85 3.77 4.12 -22.46
CA GLY A 85 4.60 3.94 -23.67
C GLY A 85 5.32 2.59 -23.69
N LYS A 86 5.93 2.17 -22.58
CA LYS A 86 6.56 0.85 -22.43
C LYS A 86 5.57 -0.32 -22.58
N LEU A 87 4.32 -0.08 -22.26
CA LEU A 87 3.23 -1.06 -22.37
C LEU A 87 2.46 -0.98 -23.71
N CYS A 88 2.89 -0.11 -24.62
CA CYS A 88 2.24 0.12 -25.92
C CYS A 88 0.74 0.50 -25.80
N ILE A 89 0.38 1.27 -24.77
CA ILE A 89 -0.99 1.79 -24.57
C ILE A 89 -0.93 3.29 -24.21
N SER A 90 -2.09 3.97 -24.28
CA SER A 90 -2.16 5.37 -23.83
C SER A 90 -2.18 5.46 -22.30
N ALA A 91 -1.72 6.59 -21.74
CA ALA A 91 -1.78 6.89 -20.31
C ALA A 91 -3.20 6.80 -19.75
N SER A 92 -4.19 7.27 -20.51
CA SER A 92 -5.61 7.14 -20.16
C SER A 92 -6.03 5.67 -20.08
N ARG A 93 -5.67 4.85 -21.06
CA ARG A 93 -5.99 3.41 -21.05
C ARG A 93 -5.35 2.69 -19.87
N LEU A 94 -4.09 2.98 -19.57
CA LEU A 94 -3.40 2.41 -18.40
C LEU A 94 -4.14 2.81 -17.10
N SER A 95 -4.49 4.07 -16.95
CA SER A 95 -5.19 4.58 -15.76
C SER A 95 -6.56 3.92 -15.55
N HIS A 96 -7.35 3.76 -16.63
CA HIS A 96 -8.64 3.09 -16.59
C HIS A 96 -8.50 1.61 -16.26
N LEU A 97 -7.64 0.89 -16.99
CA LEU A 97 -7.39 -0.53 -16.78
C LEU A 97 -6.92 -0.82 -15.34
N PHE A 98 -6.00 0.00 -14.84
CA PHE A 98 -5.51 -0.11 -13.48
C PHE A 98 -6.64 0.09 -12.46
N SER A 99 -7.41 1.16 -12.59
CA SER A 99 -8.50 1.49 -11.65
C SER A 99 -9.59 0.42 -11.66
N GLU A 100 -9.91 -0.13 -12.81
CA GLU A 100 -10.89 -1.21 -12.98
C GLU A 100 -10.44 -2.50 -12.29
N GLN A 101 -9.16 -2.84 -12.42
CA GLN A 101 -8.64 -4.10 -11.91
C GLN A 101 -8.16 -4.01 -10.47
N VAL A 102 -7.47 -2.95 -10.08
CA VAL A 102 -6.90 -2.79 -8.74
C VAL A 102 -7.90 -2.14 -7.76
N GLY A 103 -8.88 -1.39 -8.27
CA GLY A 103 -9.94 -0.78 -7.47
C GLY A 103 -9.59 0.57 -6.86
N ILE A 104 -8.39 1.09 -7.10
CA ILE A 104 -7.98 2.46 -6.74
C ILE A 104 -7.41 3.15 -7.97
N THR A 105 -7.42 4.48 -7.98
CA THR A 105 -6.83 5.22 -9.11
C THR A 105 -5.33 5.02 -9.17
N LEU A 106 -4.79 4.93 -10.39
CA LEU A 106 -3.35 4.79 -10.62
C LEU A 106 -2.55 5.89 -9.90
N LYS A 107 -3.03 7.13 -9.94
CA LYS A 107 -2.40 8.25 -9.23
C LYS A 107 -2.30 8.03 -7.71
N LYS A 108 -3.37 7.50 -7.07
CA LYS A 108 -3.32 7.15 -5.65
C LYS A 108 -2.32 6.05 -5.36
N TYR A 109 -2.26 5.04 -6.23
CA TYR A 109 -1.31 3.95 -6.09
C TYR A 109 0.14 4.43 -6.17
N LEU A 110 0.46 5.25 -7.16
CA LEU A 110 1.80 5.86 -7.28
C LEU A 110 2.16 6.71 -6.06
N THR A 111 1.19 7.48 -5.54
CA THR A 111 1.42 8.24 -4.29
C THR A 111 1.69 7.32 -3.09
N LEU A 112 1.00 6.17 -2.97
CA LEU A 112 1.30 5.17 -1.93
C LEU A 112 2.70 4.59 -2.10
N HIS A 113 3.11 4.29 -3.30
CA HIS A 113 4.45 3.80 -3.60
C HIS A 113 5.54 4.83 -3.26
N GLN A 114 5.32 6.12 -3.57
CA GLN A 114 6.21 7.20 -3.12
C GLN A 114 6.29 7.29 -1.58
N LEU A 115 5.15 7.16 -0.89
CA LEU A 115 5.12 7.15 0.58
C LEU A 115 5.90 5.96 1.15
N GLU A 116 5.73 4.77 0.60
CA GLU A 116 6.47 3.58 1.00
C GLU A 116 7.98 3.81 0.90
N ARG A 117 8.48 4.32 -0.22
CA ARG A 117 9.90 4.63 -0.41
C ARG A 117 10.40 5.68 0.60
N ALA A 118 9.62 6.74 0.82
CA ALA A 118 9.97 7.76 1.82
C ALA A 118 10.07 7.15 3.23
N PHE A 119 9.15 6.27 3.60
CA PHE A 119 9.19 5.59 4.90
C PHE A 119 10.36 4.62 5.01
N GLN A 120 10.72 3.89 3.96
CA GLN A 120 11.93 3.06 3.94
C GLN A 120 13.18 3.89 4.23
N ASP A 121 13.31 5.05 3.58
CA ASP A 121 14.41 5.98 3.83
C ASP A 121 14.42 6.52 5.27
N LEU A 122 13.25 6.87 5.82
CA LEU A 122 13.11 7.32 7.21
C LEU A 122 13.50 6.23 8.21
N LEU A 123 13.13 4.98 7.94
CA LEU A 123 13.50 3.83 8.76
C LEU A 123 14.98 3.51 8.68
N ALA A 124 15.60 3.77 7.53
CA ALA A 124 17.06 3.72 7.35
C ALA A 124 17.80 4.89 8.05
N GLY A 125 17.07 5.79 8.74
CA GLY A 125 17.64 6.89 9.51
C GLY A 125 17.89 8.17 8.72
N LYS A 126 17.43 8.27 7.47
CA LYS A 126 17.55 9.50 6.68
C LYS A 126 16.65 10.61 7.26
N ARG A 127 17.01 11.86 6.97
CA ARG A 127 16.21 13.02 7.38
C ARG A 127 14.91 13.10 6.56
N ILE A 128 13.84 13.61 7.17
CA ILE A 128 12.52 13.76 6.50
C ILE A 128 12.63 14.53 5.18
N THR A 129 13.47 15.57 5.13
CA THR A 129 13.70 16.37 3.92
C THR A 129 14.29 15.51 2.80
N GLU A 130 15.31 14.73 3.12
CA GLU A 130 16.00 13.86 2.18
C GLU A 130 15.08 12.72 1.71
N ALA A 131 14.43 12.04 2.64
CA ALA A 131 13.49 10.95 2.34
C ALA A 131 12.34 11.39 1.43
N ALA A 132 11.79 12.61 1.67
CA ALA A 132 10.74 13.16 0.82
C ALA A 132 11.21 13.41 -0.61
N LEU A 133 12.39 14.04 -0.78
CA LEU A 133 12.94 14.33 -2.10
C LEU A 133 13.34 13.05 -2.85
N ASN A 134 14.01 12.12 -2.18
CA ASN A 134 14.38 10.82 -2.76
C ASN A 134 13.17 9.99 -3.22
N ALA A 135 12.05 10.16 -2.56
CA ALA A 135 10.81 9.47 -2.93
C ALA A 135 10.02 10.19 -4.05
N GLY A 136 10.53 11.31 -4.57
CA GLY A 136 9.91 12.07 -5.66
C GLY A 136 8.80 13.01 -5.23
N PHE A 137 8.80 13.49 -3.97
CA PHE A 137 7.93 14.58 -3.55
C PHE A 137 8.56 15.93 -3.89
N ASP A 138 7.75 16.88 -4.41
CA ASP A 138 8.20 18.22 -4.78
C ASP A 138 8.81 18.99 -3.59
N SER A 139 8.36 18.68 -2.38
CA SER A 139 8.85 19.31 -1.16
C SER A 139 8.55 18.48 0.09
N PRO A 140 9.30 18.68 1.18
CA PRO A 140 8.98 18.07 2.49
C PRO A 140 7.59 18.44 3.01
N SER A 141 7.09 19.62 2.68
CA SER A 141 5.74 20.09 3.05
C SER A 141 4.66 19.32 2.28
N HIS A 142 4.88 19.03 0.99
CA HIS A 142 4.01 18.18 0.18
C HIS A 142 3.97 16.76 0.74
N PHE A 143 5.10 16.17 1.06
CA PHE A 143 5.18 14.87 1.74
C PHE A 143 4.39 14.87 3.05
N ALA A 144 4.65 15.82 3.97
CA ALA A 144 4.00 15.89 5.28
C ALA A 144 2.47 16.03 5.17
N SER A 145 1.98 16.86 4.25
CA SER A 145 0.54 17.04 3.98
C SER A 145 -0.09 15.77 3.40
N THR A 146 0.63 15.08 2.53
CA THR A 146 0.17 13.81 1.92
C THR A 146 0.10 12.70 2.96
N VAL A 147 1.11 12.54 3.82
CA VAL A 147 1.09 11.59 4.95
C VAL A 147 -0.11 11.85 5.84
N LYS A 148 -0.30 13.10 6.30
CA LYS A 148 -1.43 13.47 7.16
C LYS A 148 -2.78 13.16 6.52
N ARG A 149 -2.93 13.44 5.21
CA ARG A 149 -4.17 13.18 4.47
C ARG A 149 -4.45 11.68 4.29
N MET A 150 -3.42 10.88 4.06
CA MET A 150 -3.58 9.45 3.75
C MET A 150 -3.59 8.55 4.99
N MET A 151 -2.80 8.90 6.01
CA MET A 151 -2.63 8.11 7.23
C MET A 151 -3.34 8.72 8.44
N GLY A 152 -3.82 9.96 8.35
CA GLY A 152 -4.45 10.67 9.47
C GLY A 152 -3.48 11.16 10.54
N LEU A 153 -2.20 10.79 10.49
CA LEU A 153 -1.16 11.10 11.47
C LEU A 153 -0.02 11.90 10.84
N PRO A 154 0.65 12.76 11.61
CA PRO A 154 1.85 13.45 11.12
C PRO A 154 2.99 12.46 10.86
N ALA A 155 3.79 12.70 9.82
CA ALA A 155 4.91 11.84 9.46
C ALA A 155 5.92 11.59 10.61
N ARG A 156 6.14 12.59 11.47
CA ARG A 156 7.01 12.46 12.65
C ARG A 156 6.47 11.47 13.68
N SER A 157 5.16 11.47 13.93
CA SER A 157 4.52 10.52 14.87
C SER A 157 4.61 9.10 14.34
N THR A 158 4.38 8.93 13.04
CA THR A 158 4.43 7.62 12.38
C THR A 158 5.80 6.95 12.52
N VAL A 159 6.89 7.72 12.45
CA VAL A 159 8.26 7.17 12.58
C VAL A 159 8.69 7.01 14.04
N LYS A 160 8.33 7.97 14.91
CA LYS A 160 8.79 7.99 16.30
C LYS A 160 8.16 6.92 17.18
N ASP A 161 6.89 6.62 16.93
CA ASP A 161 6.08 5.74 17.78
C ASP A 161 5.98 4.31 17.23
N SER A 162 6.57 4.03 16.05
CA SER A 162 6.49 2.71 15.44
C SER A 162 7.76 1.89 15.68
N GLU A 163 7.84 1.24 16.83
CA GLU A 163 8.77 0.12 17.04
C GLU A 163 8.51 -1.03 16.04
N PHE A 164 7.29 -1.12 15.51
CA PHE A 164 6.86 -2.12 14.55
C PHE A 164 7.38 -1.92 13.12
N LEU A 165 7.79 -0.70 12.76
CA LEU A 165 8.34 -0.42 11.43
C LEU A 165 9.84 -0.73 11.30
N LYS A 166 10.49 -1.21 12.36
CA LYS A 166 11.90 -1.61 12.35
C LYS A 166 12.14 -3.06 11.88
N VAL A 167 11.15 -3.69 11.27
CA VAL A 167 11.16 -5.12 10.92
C VAL A 167 11.42 -5.34 9.42
N TYR A 168 12.33 -4.55 8.85
CA TYR A 168 12.85 -4.83 7.48
C TYR A 168 14.36 -4.74 7.47
#